data_a2815c3c253f8af879914c47e69ca552
#
_entry.id   a2815c3c253f8af879914c47e69ca552
#
_cell.length_a   1.000
_cell.length_b   1.000
_cell.length_c   1.000
_cell.angle_alpha   90.00
_cell.angle_beta   90.00
_cell.angle_gamma   90.00
#
_symmetry.space_group_name_H-M   'P 1'
#
loop_
_entity.id
_entity.type
_entity.pdbx_description
1 polymer ?
#
loop_
_entity_poly.entity_id
_entity_poly.type
_entity_poly.pdbx_seq_one_letter_code
_entity_poly.pdbx_strand_id
1 'polypeptide(L)'
;MKPFTMLLVALVVSVCLAPLAEAQTQGFEVDVNVVGHEGIVSGSASDHFLNFSGPVGIPGVALAPGTYIFRFVAPSVMQVLGEDRSTAYGMFFVTPTWRSEASDEYAVTLCRIVEDAAARIETMFHPNSLTGYELTYPVSVTSVE
;
A
#
# COMPACT_ATOMS: atom_id res chain seq x y z
N MET A 1 -34.35 -64.49 -42.39
CA MET A 1 -33.20 -64.22 -41.48
C MET A 1 -33.14 -62.72 -41.25
N LYS A 2 -33.43 -62.28 -40.07
CA LYS A 2 -33.43 -60.85 -39.74
C LYS A 2 -32.14 -60.53 -39.04
N PRO A 3 -31.32 -59.54 -39.47
CA PRO A 3 -30.17 -59.10 -38.72
C PRO A 3 -30.64 -58.19 -37.57
N PHE A 4 -30.18 -58.51 -36.40
CA PHE A 4 -30.43 -57.82 -35.18
C PHE A 4 -29.63 -56.52 -35.18
N THR A 5 -30.29 -55.41 -35.31
CA THR A 5 -29.68 -54.08 -35.25
C THR A 5 -29.44 -53.74 -33.79
N MET A 6 -28.20 -53.88 -33.37
CA MET A 6 -27.78 -53.52 -32.03
C MET A 6 -27.64 -51.98 -31.93
N LEU A 7 -28.60 -51.37 -31.25
CA LEU A 7 -28.65 -49.94 -31.01
C LEU A 7 -27.68 -49.64 -29.83
N LEU A 8 -26.52 -49.14 -30.16
CA LEU A 8 -25.47 -48.74 -29.23
C LEU A 8 -25.80 -47.33 -28.74
N VAL A 9 -26.47 -47.24 -27.60
CA VAL A 9 -26.75 -45.98 -26.93
C VAL A 9 -25.41 -45.51 -26.30
N ALA A 10 -24.74 -44.59 -26.98
CA ALA A 10 -23.59 -43.90 -26.43
C ALA A 10 -24.09 -42.84 -25.43
N LEU A 11 -23.99 -43.16 -24.14
CA LEU A 11 -24.23 -42.23 -23.06
C LEU A 11 -23.06 -41.26 -23.01
N VAL A 12 -23.21 -40.08 -23.65
CA VAL A 12 -22.26 -39.00 -23.55
C VAL A 12 -22.44 -38.36 -22.18
N VAL A 13 -21.64 -38.76 -21.21
CA VAL A 13 -21.50 -38.07 -19.94
C VAL A 13 -20.74 -36.80 -20.21
N SER A 14 -21.45 -35.70 -20.44
CA SER A 14 -20.89 -34.36 -20.49
C SER A 14 -20.50 -33.96 -19.06
N VAL A 15 -19.25 -34.23 -18.70
CA VAL A 15 -18.64 -33.69 -17.49
C VAL A 15 -18.47 -32.19 -17.75
N CYS A 16 -19.39 -31.38 -17.25
CA CYS A 16 -19.19 -29.95 -17.10
C CYS A 16 -18.04 -29.74 -16.09
N LEU A 17 -16.82 -29.66 -16.62
CA LEU A 17 -15.74 -29.02 -15.88
C LEU A 17 -16.12 -27.54 -15.81
N ALA A 18 -16.75 -27.13 -14.72
CA ALA A 18 -16.77 -25.72 -14.37
C ALA A 18 -15.32 -25.29 -14.17
N PRO A 19 -14.85 -24.26 -14.86
CA PRO A 19 -13.56 -23.67 -14.51
C PRO A 19 -13.68 -23.21 -13.06
N LEU A 20 -12.84 -23.76 -12.18
CA LEU A 20 -12.56 -23.15 -10.91
C LEU A 20 -12.16 -21.72 -11.25
N ALA A 21 -13.05 -20.78 -11.01
CA ALA A 21 -12.70 -19.39 -10.99
C ALA A 21 -11.65 -19.25 -9.88
N GLU A 22 -10.40 -19.24 -10.26
CA GLU A 22 -9.36 -18.73 -9.41
C GLU A 22 -9.80 -17.33 -9.06
N ALA A 23 -10.18 -17.14 -7.81
CA ALA A 23 -10.38 -15.82 -7.26
C ALA A 23 -9.00 -15.16 -7.42
N GLN A 24 -8.85 -14.39 -8.48
CA GLN A 24 -7.74 -13.48 -8.64
C GLN A 24 -7.87 -12.55 -7.43
N THR A 25 -7.04 -12.80 -6.43
CA THR A 25 -6.74 -11.82 -5.42
C THR A 25 -6.16 -10.65 -6.21
N GLN A 26 -7.01 -9.71 -6.58
CA GLN A 26 -6.54 -8.44 -7.12
C GLN A 26 -5.75 -7.81 -6.00
N GLY A 27 -4.44 -8.03 -6.05
CA GLY A 27 -3.51 -7.30 -5.22
C GLY A 27 -3.80 -5.83 -5.43
N PHE A 28 -4.25 -5.18 -4.39
CA PHE A 28 -4.43 -3.74 -4.39
C PHE A 28 -3.03 -3.13 -4.46
N GLU A 29 -2.59 -2.85 -5.66
CA GLU A 29 -1.33 -2.18 -5.93
C GLU A 29 -1.63 -0.68 -5.93
N VAL A 30 -1.29 -0.01 -4.83
CA VAL A 30 -1.19 1.45 -4.83
C VAL A 30 0.18 1.77 -5.38
N ASP A 31 0.23 2.28 -6.61
CA ASP A 31 1.47 2.81 -7.16
C ASP A 31 1.90 4.01 -6.34
N VAL A 32 3.03 3.87 -5.67
CA VAL A 32 3.70 4.96 -4.98
C VAL A 32 4.79 5.47 -5.92
N ASN A 33 4.55 6.62 -6.53
CA ASN A 33 5.55 7.26 -7.37
C ASN A 33 6.23 8.39 -6.57
N VAL A 34 7.53 8.28 -6.39
CA VAL A 34 8.33 9.33 -5.77
C VAL A 34 8.66 10.36 -6.82
N VAL A 35 7.96 11.49 -6.75
CA VAL A 35 8.30 12.65 -7.56
C VAL A 35 9.50 13.34 -6.89
N GLY A 36 10.71 12.92 -7.30
CA GLY A 36 11.95 13.49 -6.80
C GLY A 36 12.06 14.98 -7.13
N HIS A 37 11.76 15.80 -6.16
CA HIS A 37 12.26 17.17 -6.08
C HIS A 37 13.05 17.24 -4.78
N GLU A 38 14.34 17.01 -4.87
CA GLU A 38 15.28 17.47 -3.87
C GLU A 38 15.29 19.00 -3.91
N GLY A 39 14.30 19.60 -3.30
CA GLY A 39 14.33 21.00 -3.00
C GLY A 39 15.26 21.22 -1.82
N ILE A 40 16.56 21.41 -2.07
CA ILE A 40 17.49 21.96 -1.09
C ILE A 40 17.03 23.36 -0.76
N VAL A 41 16.14 23.49 0.20
CA VAL A 41 15.92 24.75 0.87
C VAL A 41 16.82 24.74 2.10
N SER A 42 17.86 25.56 2.02
CA SER A 42 18.85 25.82 3.05
C SER A 42 18.23 25.84 4.46
N GLY A 43 18.58 24.87 5.30
CA GLY A 43 18.30 24.88 6.74
C GLY A 43 16.99 24.24 7.21
N SER A 44 16.23 23.59 6.36
CA SER A 44 14.98 22.89 6.73
C SER A 44 15.05 21.42 6.45
N ALA A 45 14.32 20.63 7.28
CA ALA A 45 14.05 19.23 7.08
C ALA A 45 13.78 18.91 5.59
N SER A 46 14.43 17.88 5.05
CA SER A 46 14.24 17.47 3.67
C SER A 46 12.77 17.08 3.45
N ASP A 47 12.13 17.72 2.50
CA ASP A 47 10.78 17.43 2.08
C ASP A 47 10.82 16.24 1.10
N HIS A 48 10.00 15.23 1.36
CA HIS A 48 9.84 14.05 0.49
C HIS A 48 8.47 14.12 -0.17
N PHE A 49 8.46 14.22 -1.49
CA PHE A 49 7.23 14.25 -2.28
C PHE A 49 6.83 12.82 -2.65
N LEU A 50 5.69 12.36 -2.16
CA LEU A 50 5.13 11.06 -2.49
C LEU A 50 3.80 11.24 -3.21
N ASN A 51 3.67 10.58 -4.36
CA ASN A 51 2.42 10.53 -5.10
C ASN A 51 1.78 9.15 -4.93
N PHE A 52 0.50 9.13 -4.58
CA PHE A 52 -0.29 7.92 -4.40
C PHE A 52 -1.39 7.85 -5.45
N SER A 53 -1.48 6.73 -6.15
CA SER A 53 -2.51 6.45 -7.15
C SER A 53 -3.85 6.08 -6.52
N GLY A 54 -3.84 5.64 -5.27
CA GLY A 54 -5.02 5.25 -4.49
C GLY A 54 -5.03 5.87 -3.10
N PRO A 55 -6.13 5.69 -2.35
CA PRO A 55 -6.21 6.19 -0.98
C PRO A 55 -5.23 5.45 -0.07
N VAL A 56 -4.53 6.19 0.79
CA VAL A 56 -3.59 5.63 1.78
C VAL A 56 -3.88 6.17 3.17
N GLY A 57 -3.68 5.32 4.18
CA GLY A 57 -3.79 5.70 5.58
C GLY A 57 -2.45 6.15 6.16
N ILE A 58 -2.47 7.24 6.89
CA ILE A 58 -1.43 7.66 7.83
C ILE A 58 -2.04 7.70 9.23
N PRO A 59 -1.25 7.79 10.31
CA PRO A 59 -1.81 7.86 11.65
C PRO A 59 -2.83 9.00 11.80
N GLY A 60 -4.09 8.63 12.07
CA GLY A 60 -5.19 9.55 12.33
C GLY A 60 -5.98 10.01 11.12
N VAL A 61 -5.52 9.78 9.88
CA VAL A 61 -6.24 10.25 8.68
C VAL A 61 -6.02 9.34 7.47
N ALA A 62 -7.00 9.28 6.58
CA ALA A 62 -6.87 8.68 5.26
C ALA A 62 -6.67 9.79 4.22
N LEU A 63 -5.60 9.67 3.43
CA LEU A 63 -5.28 10.57 2.34
C LEU A 63 -5.96 10.09 1.06
N ALA A 64 -6.57 10.99 0.31
CA ALA A 64 -7.05 10.72 -1.04
C ALA A 64 -5.86 10.52 -2.01
N PRO A 65 -6.10 9.93 -3.20
CA PRO A 65 -5.07 9.89 -4.24
C PRO A 65 -4.52 11.29 -4.53
N GLY A 66 -3.21 11.41 -4.67
CA GLY A 66 -2.56 12.70 -4.92
C GLY A 66 -1.13 12.77 -4.41
N THR A 67 -0.55 13.95 -4.50
CA THR A 67 0.83 14.24 -4.08
C THR A 67 0.84 14.90 -2.70
N TYR A 68 1.71 14.38 -1.83
CA TYR A 68 1.86 14.86 -0.46
C TYR A 68 3.33 15.06 -0.12
N ILE A 69 3.59 15.97 0.80
CA ILE A 69 4.92 16.26 1.32
C ILE A 69 5.05 15.64 2.70
N PHE A 70 5.99 14.73 2.84
CA PHE A 70 6.38 14.13 4.12
C PHE A 70 7.66 14.81 4.59
N ARG A 71 7.65 15.43 5.75
CA ARG A 71 8.82 16.11 6.32
C ARG A 71 9.00 15.78 7.79
N PHE A 72 10.25 15.75 8.22
CA PHE A 72 10.59 15.69 9.63
C PHE A 72 10.50 17.10 10.25
N VAL A 73 9.75 17.21 11.31
CA VAL A 73 9.68 18.44 12.15
C VAL A 73 10.47 18.27 13.45
N ALA A 74 10.77 17.03 13.81
CA ALA A 74 11.65 16.63 14.91
C ALA A 74 12.24 15.24 14.59
N PRO A 75 13.27 14.75 15.29
CA PRO A 75 13.94 13.47 14.97
C PRO A 75 13.02 12.24 14.87
N SER A 76 11.92 12.24 15.59
CA SER A 76 10.92 11.14 15.60
C SER A 76 9.51 11.61 15.27
N VAL A 77 9.34 12.81 14.71
CA VAL A 77 8.05 13.37 14.36
C VAL A 77 8.02 13.76 12.90
N MET A 78 7.07 13.19 12.18
CA MET A 78 6.82 13.46 10.78
C MET A 78 5.52 14.22 10.61
N GLN A 79 5.51 15.21 9.71
CA GLN A 79 4.34 15.96 9.30
C GLN A 79 4.04 15.67 7.84
N VAL A 80 2.75 15.58 7.51
CA VAL A 80 2.27 15.45 6.14
C VAL A 80 1.51 16.68 5.72
N LEU A 81 1.93 17.26 4.61
CA LEU A 81 1.33 18.43 3.99
C LEU A 81 0.80 18.09 2.60
N GLY A 82 -0.11 18.92 2.11
CA GLY A 82 -0.45 18.93 0.69
C GLY A 82 0.70 19.48 -0.15
N GLU A 83 0.66 19.21 -1.45
CA GLU A 83 1.66 19.67 -2.42
C GLU A 83 1.83 21.19 -2.40
N ASP A 84 0.76 21.92 -2.15
CA ASP A 84 0.72 23.38 -2.02
C ASP A 84 1.32 23.92 -0.72
N ARG A 85 1.69 23.05 0.23
CA ARG A 85 2.22 23.35 1.57
C ARG A 85 1.25 24.11 2.49
N SER A 86 0.03 24.40 2.03
CA SER A 86 -0.96 25.18 2.78
C SER A 86 -1.80 24.32 3.72
N THR A 87 -2.04 23.06 3.32
CA THR A 87 -2.88 22.13 4.07
C THR A 87 -2.02 21.15 4.84
N ALA A 88 -2.18 21.07 6.16
CA ALA A 88 -1.58 20.03 7.00
C ALA A 88 -2.60 18.92 7.23
N TYR A 89 -2.23 17.69 6.85
CA TYR A 89 -3.09 16.51 7.01
C TYR A 89 -2.86 15.78 8.32
N GLY A 90 -1.65 15.81 8.84
CA GLY A 90 -1.35 15.17 10.11
C GLY A 90 0.09 15.35 10.56
N MET A 91 0.30 15.01 11.82
CA MET A 91 1.61 14.95 12.45
C MET A 91 1.61 13.74 13.37
N PHE A 92 2.63 12.89 13.29
CA PHE A 92 2.67 11.62 13.99
C PHE A 92 4.10 11.21 14.32
N PHE A 93 4.21 10.25 15.24
CA PHE A 93 5.49 9.69 15.61
C PHE A 93 5.94 8.61 14.62
N VAL A 94 7.25 8.55 14.41
CA VAL A 94 7.90 7.50 13.66
C VAL A 94 9.01 6.86 14.49
N THR A 95 9.26 5.58 14.25
CA THR A 95 10.32 4.81 14.89
C THR A 95 11.35 4.40 13.85
N PRO A 96 12.65 4.54 14.11
CA PRO A 96 13.66 4.02 13.20
C PRO A 96 13.51 2.52 13.01
N THR A 97 13.65 2.07 11.77
CA THR A 97 13.65 0.65 11.39
C THR A 97 14.77 0.37 10.39
N TRP A 98 15.08 -0.92 10.15
CA TRP A 98 16.19 -1.34 9.32
C TRP A 98 15.75 -2.41 8.35
N ARG A 99 16.37 -2.42 7.16
CA ARG A 99 16.26 -3.49 6.17
C ARG A 99 17.63 -4.11 5.91
N SER A 100 17.63 -5.38 5.45
CA SER A 100 18.87 -6.13 5.19
C SER A 100 19.62 -5.66 3.95
N GLU A 101 18.90 -5.11 2.97
CA GLU A 101 19.46 -4.68 1.69
C GLU A 101 19.01 -3.26 1.37
N ALA A 102 19.95 -2.46 0.85
CA ALA A 102 19.63 -1.14 0.31
C ALA A 102 19.06 -1.29 -1.10
N SER A 103 18.11 -0.43 -1.44
CA SER A 103 17.58 -0.27 -2.80
C SER A 103 17.96 1.11 -3.30
N ASP A 104 18.16 1.26 -4.59
CA ASP A 104 18.39 2.54 -5.26
C ASP A 104 17.10 3.37 -5.41
N GLU A 105 15.96 2.77 -5.09
CA GLU A 105 14.68 3.42 -5.12
C GLU A 105 14.16 3.73 -3.70
N TYR A 106 13.30 4.75 -3.62
CA TYR A 106 12.53 5.04 -2.41
C TYR A 106 11.50 3.93 -2.21
N ALA A 107 11.49 3.30 -1.04
CA ALA A 107 10.57 2.21 -0.76
C ALA A 107 9.54 2.61 0.30
N VAL A 108 8.27 2.45 -0.03
CA VAL A 108 7.14 2.61 0.90
C VAL A 108 6.42 1.29 0.99
N THR A 109 6.33 0.74 2.20
CA THR A 109 5.56 -0.48 2.45
C THR A 109 4.16 -0.12 2.88
N LEU A 110 3.17 -0.72 2.23
CA LEU A 110 1.77 -0.56 2.55
C LEU A 110 1.23 -1.84 3.19
N CYS A 111 0.47 -1.69 4.27
CA CYS A 111 -0.22 -2.78 4.93
C CYS A 111 -1.74 -2.54 4.88
N ARG A 112 -2.51 -3.57 4.56
CA ARG A 112 -3.96 -3.53 4.63
C ARG A 112 -4.42 -4.43 5.77
N ILE A 113 -5.09 -3.84 6.75
CA ILE A 113 -5.59 -4.55 7.93
C ILE A 113 -7.03 -5.03 7.71
N VAL A 114 -7.82 -4.25 6.94
CA VAL A 114 -9.23 -4.54 6.65
C VAL A 114 -9.44 -4.44 5.13
N GLU A 115 -10.20 -5.37 4.57
CA GLU A 115 -10.31 -5.55 3.12
C GLU A 115 -10.83 -4.31 2.38
N ASP A 116 -11.77 -3.57 2.97
CA ASP A 116 -12.36 -2.35 2.38
C ASP A 116 -11.74 -1.04 2.89
N ALA A 117 -10.72 -1.11 3.74
CA ALA A 117 -10.05 0.08 4.26
C ALA A 117 -8.91 0.52 3.34
N ALA A 118 -8.56 1.81 3.40
CA ALA A 118 -7.35 2.33 2.78
C ALA A 118 -6.12 1.58 3.32
N ALA A 119 -5.19 1.22 2.42
CA ALA A 119 -3.92 0.66 2.83
C ALA A 119 -3.16 1.67 3.68
N ARG A 120 -2.54 1.22 4.77
CA ARG A 120 -1.74 2.07 5.68
C ARG A 120 -0.29 2.07 5.27
N ILE A 121 0.36 3.22 5.34
CA ILE A 121 1.82 3.29 5.21
C ILE A 121 2.42 2.68 6.49
N GLU A 122 3.18 1.61 6.34
CA GLU A 122 3.86 0.94 7.46
C GLU A 122 5.27 1.46 7.62
N THR A 123 6.08 1.38 6.56
CA THR A 123 7.48 1.80 6.59
C THR A 123 7.85 2.63 5.37
N MET A 124 8.88 3.44 5.53
CA MET A 124 9.45 4.29 4.49
C MET A 124 10.98 4.21 4.53
N PHE A 125 11.62 3.94 3.39
CA PHE A 125 13.07 3.87 3.25
C PHE A 125 13.56 4.78 2.13
N HIS A 126 14.61 5.54 2.40
CA HIS A 126 15.27 6.34 1.39
C HIS A 126 16.09 5.48 0.43
N PRO A 127 16.35 5.97 -0.80
CA PRO A 127 17.29 5.35 -1.70
C PRO A 127 18.66 5.15 -1.03
N ASN A 128 19.29 4.02 -1.31
CA ASN A 128 20.62 3.65 -0.82
C ASN A 128 20.78 3.64 0.71
N SER A 129 19.68 3.60 1.47
CA SER A 129 19.70 3.55 2.92
C SER A 129 19.23 2.19 3.45
N LEU A 130 19.93 1.69 4.46
CA LEU A 130 19.49 0.53 5.26
C LEU A 130 18.56 0.94 6.40
N THR A 131 18.54 2.23 6.74
CA THR A 131 17.71 2.78 7.80
C THR A 131 16.49 3.45 7.19
N GLY A 132 15.32 3.17 7.75
CA GLY A 132 14.05 3.77 7.40
C GLY A 132 13.26 4.13 8.64
N TYR A 133 12.00 4.39 8.43
CA TYR A 133 11.08 4.81 9.49
C TYR A 133 9.79 4.01 9.41
N GLU A 134 9.33 3.54 10.54
CA GLU A 134 8.03 2.91 10.75
C GLU A 134 7.06 3.93 11.33
N LEU A 135 5.86 4.04 10.78
CA LEU A 135 4.83 4.94 11.26
C LEU A 135 4.12 4.35 12.47
N THR A 136 4.03 5.13 13.55
CA THR A 136 3.38 4.69 14.79
C THR A 136 1.88 5.00 14.74
N TYR A 137 1.07 3.96 14.65
CA TYR A 137 -0.39 4.07 14.70
C TYR A 137 -0.91 3.95 16.14
N PRO A 138 -1.89 4.76 16.51
CA PRO A 138 -2.54 4.60 17.80
C PRO A 138 -3.21 3.23 17.88
N VAL A 139 -3.04 2.55 19.00
CA VAL A 139 -3.72 1.29 19.29
C VAL A 139 -5.20 1.59 19.48
N SER A 140 -6.06 1.05 18.61
CA SER A 140 -7.51 1.08 18.80
C SER A 140 -7.84 0.16 19.98
N VAL A 141 -8.06 0.73 21.17
CA VAL A 141 -8.61 -0.02 22.29
C VAL A 141 -10.07 -0.26 21.98
N THR A 142 -10.40 -1.45 21.48
CA THR A 142 -11.79 -1.90 21.43
C THR A 142 -12.18 -2.19 22.87
N SER A 143 -12.93 -1.28 23.50
CA SER A 143 -13.59 -1.55 24.76
C SER A 143 -14.62 -2.65 24.50
N VAL A 144 -14.35 -3.84 25.03
CA VAL A 144 -15.36 -4.91 25.13
C VAL A 144 -16.28 -4.51 26.28
N GLU A 145 -17.49 -4.03 25.96
CA GLU A 145 -18.60 -4.00 26.91
C GLU A 145 -19.21 -5.38 27.11
#